data_75c4319b021f28a7432022ffc01d6199
#
_entry.id   75c4319b021f28a7432022ffc01d6199
#
_cell.length_a   1.000
_cell.length_b   1.000
_cell.length_c   1.000
_cell.angle_alpha   90.00
_cell.angle_beta   90.00
_cell.angle_gamma   90.00
#
_symmetry.space_group_name_H-M   'P 1'
#
loop_
_entity.id
_entity.type
_entity.pdbx_description
1 polymer ?
#
loop_
_entity_poly.entity_id
_entity_poly.type
_entity_poly.pdbx_seq_one_letter_code
_entity_poly.pdbx_strand_id
1 'polypeptide(L)'
;MKKTTKKHYLTLTEADHLLLDSYCNLISCLSLYLGDAYELVVHSFGLGDHFIRKLIKGSFASRVVEDPLIPEGAHPSIEQLDLRLKHGEEPIIVSFSVGPDGRKYKSCSIGIVNEQRLIGMICINYCLDVPFSDVIRSFTLPNHLDDPALALQVPDNGHYTAALVQTITKVRDSVMSDSDIPSKFKRKEIVRRLNDSGVFKVKNAIQVCADTLGITIATIYMHIRNLESE
;
A
#
# COMPACT_ATOMS: atom_id res chain seq x y z
N MET A 1 -8.01 -26.11 -35.73
CA MET A 1 -9.11 -25.12 -35.70
C MET A 1 -8.60 -23.88 -34.96
N LYS A 2 -8.34 -22.78 -35.69
CA LYS A 2 -7.98 -21.51 -35.04
C LYS A 2 -9.26 -20.94 -34.38
N LYS A 3 -9.31 -20.91 -33.04
CA LYS A 3 -10.35 -20.18 -32.32
C LYS A 3 -10.19 -18.70 -32.68
N THR A 4 -11.13 -18.15 -33.42
CA THR A 4 -11.23 -16.72 -33.69
C THR A 4 -11.59 -16.06 -32.36
N THR A 5 -10.62 -15.47 -31.71
CA THR A 5 -10.83 -14.65 -30.50
C THR A 5 -11.71 -13.47 -30.94
N LYS A 6 -12.96 -13.43 -30.44
CA LYS A 6 -13.85 -12.26 -30.63
C LYS A 6 -13.13 -11.05 -30.02
N LYS A 7 -12.88 -10.03 -30.85
CA LYS A 7 -12.36 -8.74 -30.36
C LYS A 7 -13.43 -8.10 -29.48
N HIS A 8 -13.13 -7.95 -28.18
CA HIS A 8 -14.02 -7.28 -27.22
C HIS A 8 -13.84 -5.74 -27.25
N TYR A 9 -13.94 -5.15 -28.45
CA TYR A 9 -13.91 -3.70 -28.57
C TYR A 9 -15.34 -3.15 -28.64
N LEU A 10 -15.59 -2.15 -27.76
CA LEU A 10 -16.88 -1.48 -27.65
C LEU A 10 -16.75 -0.02 -28.10
N THR A 11 -17.80 0.50 -28.71
CA THR A 11 -17.96 1.96 -28.79
C THR A 11 -18.40 2.43 -27.39
N LEU A 12 -17.53 3.15 -26.68
CA LEU A 12 -17.82 3.70 -25.38
C LEU A 12 -18.60 5.01 -25.50
N THR A 13 -19.53 5.20 -24.59
CA THR A 13 -20.28 6.46 -24.40
C THR A 13 -19.50 7.43 -23.52
N GLU A 14 -19.91 8.69 -23.45
CA GLU A 14 -19.36 9.67 -22.51
C GLU A 14 -19.50 9.20 -21.06
N ALA A 15 -20.64 8.59 -20.71
CA ALA A 15 -20.85 8.01 -19.37
C ALA A 15 -19.88 6.87 -19.07
N ASP A 16 -19.53 6.03 -20.06
CA ASP A 16 -18.52 4.98 -19.88
C ASP A 16 -17.14 5.59 -19.60
N HIS A 17 -16.76 6.64 -20.32
CA HIS A 17 -15.49 7.34 -20.10
C HIS A 17 -15.42 8.00 -18.72
N LEU A 18 -16.50 8.66 -18.28
CA LEU A 18 -16.58 9.26 -16.93
C LEU A 18 -16.45 8.19 -15.84
N LEU A 19 -17.07 7.02 -16.03
CA LEU A 19 -16.96 5.91 -15.09
C LEU A 19 -15.53 5.38 -15.04
N LEU A 20 -14.88 5.17 -16.19
CA LEU A 20 -13.48 4.75 -16.27
C LEU A 20 -12.54 5.76 -15.57
N ASP A 21 -12.77 7.07 -15.75
CA ASP A 21 -12.00 8.13 -15.11
C ASP A 21 -12.17 8.13 -13.58
N SER A 22 -13.39 7.82 -13.10
CA SER A 22 -13.66 7.65 -11.69
C SER A 22 -12.82 6.52 -11.09
N TYR A 23 -12.69 5.40 -11.80
CA TYR A 23 -11.82 4.29 -11.38
C TYR A 23 -10.33 4.65 -11.48
N CYS A 24 -9.92 5.46 -12.47
CA CYS A 24 -8.55 5.99 -12.52
C CYS A 24 -8.21 6.85 -11.31
N ASN A 25 -9.16 7.66 -10.83
CA ASN A 25 -9.00 8.44 -9.60
C ASN A 25 -8.95 7.55 -8.37
N LEU A 26 -9.83 6.52 -8.31
CA LEU A 26 -9.86 5.55 -7.22
C LEU A 26 -8.52 4.85 -7.06
N ILE A 27 -7.93 4.31 -8.15
CA ILE A 27 -6.64 3.62 -8.05
C ILE A 27 -5.50 4.55 -7.67
N SER A 28 -5.60 5.86 -8.00
CA SER A 28 -4.63 6.85 -7.54
C SER A 28 -4.65 7.01 -6.02
N CYS A 29 -5.84 7.09 -5.43
CA CYS A 29 -5.97 7.13 -3.97
C CYS A 29 -5.54 5.81 -3.32
N LEU A 30 -5.93 4.67 -3.89
CA LEU A 30 -5.55 3.36 -3.39
C LEU A 30 -4.03 3.14 -3.41
N SER A 31 -3.31 3.66 -4.40
CA SER A 31 -1.86 3.52 -4.49
C SER A 31 -1.15 4.21 -3.32
N LEU A 32 -1.66 5.36 -2.88
CA LEU A 32 -1.14 6.07 -1.71
C LEU A 32 -1.38 5.30 -0.41
N TYR A 33 -2.47 4.53 -0.35
CA TYR A 33 -2.86 3.75 0.82
C TYR A 33 -2.16 2.38 0.88
N LEU A 34 -2.01 1.69 -0.27
CA LEU A 34 -1.50 0.32 -0.33
C LEU A 34 0.04 0.22 -0.36
N GLY A 35 0.73 1.28 -0.81
CA GLY A 35 2.19 1.33 -0.89
C GLY A 35 2.80 0.53 -2.06
N ASP A 36 4.11 0.35 -2.01
CA ASP A 36 4.95 -0.05 -3.15
C ASP A 36 4.87 -1.53 -3.55
N ALA A 37 4.27 -2.38 -2.72
CA ALA A 37 4.10 -3.81 -3.02
C ALA A 37 3.03 -4.09 -4.09
N TYR A 38 2.25 -3.06 -4.46
CA TYR A 38 1.12 -3.18 -5.36
C TYR A 38 1.38 -2.55 -6.72
N GLU A 39 0.82 -3.16 -7.76
CA GLU A 39 0.61 -2.57 -9.07
C GLU A 39 -0.89 -2.48 -9.32
N LEU A 40 -1.36 -1.31 -9.72
CA LEU A 40 -2.76 -1.03 -9.98
C LEU A 40 -2.92 -0.57 -11.44
N VAL A 41 -3.85 -1.20 -12.16
CA VAL A 41 -4.07 -0.90 -13.59
C VAL A 41 -5.55 -0.73 -13.85
N VAL A 42 -5.93 0.30 -14.59
CA VAL A 42 -7.25 0.42 -15.22
C VAL A 42 -7.10 0.18 -16.72
N HIS A 43 -7.85 -0.79 -17.22
CA HIS A 43 -7.94 -1.10 -18.65
C HIS A 43 -9.26 -0.57 -19.22
N SER A 44 -9.20 -0.02 -20.45
CA SER A 44 -10.38 0.35 -21.24
C SER A 44 -10.59 -0.68 -22.36
N PHE A 45 -11.83 -1.02 -22.64
CA PHE A 45 -12.21 -1.87 -23.78
C PHE A 45 -12.82 -1.04 -24.91
N GLY A 46 -12.57 0.27 -24.92
CA GLY A 46 -13.01 1.19 -25.97
C GLY A 46 -12.29 0.97 -27.28
N LEU A 47 -13.04 1.01 -28.38
CA LEU A 47 -12.48 1.02 -29.72
C LEU A 47 -11.72 2.34 -29.94
N GLY A 48 -10.42 2.26 -30.17
CA GLY A 48 -9.56 3.43 -30.36
C GLY A 48 -8.95 3.98 -29.06
N ASP A 49 -9.34 3.46 -27.89
CA ASP A 49 -8.71 3.77 -26.62
C ASP A 49 -7.39 3.02 -26.44
N HIS A 50 -6.49 3.60 -25.65
CA HIS A 50 -5.38 2.83 -25.13
C HIS A 50 -5.92 1.77 -24.18
N PHE A 51 -5.48 0.52 -24.32
CA PHE A 51 -5.91 -0.58 -23.45
C PHE A 51 -5.56 -0.31 -21.99
N ILE A 52 -4.40 0.27 -21.71
CA ILE A 52 -4.03 0.74 -20.40
C ILE A 52 -4.39 2.22 -20.29
N ARG A 53 -5.49 2.51 -19.60
CA ARG A 53 -5.94 3.88 -19.36
C ARG A 53 -5.14 4.52 -18.22
N LYS A 54 -4.81 3.75 -17.17
CA LYS A 54 -3.96 4.17 -16.07
C LYS A 54 -3.18 3.00 -15.49
N LEU A 55 -1.91 3.24 -15.22
CA LEU A 55 -1.02 2.31 -14.55
C LEU A 55 -0.31 3.01 -13.40
N ILE A 56 -0.34 2.40 -12.23
CA ILE A 56 0.45 2.83 -11.07
C ILE A 56 1.27 1.64 -10.63
N LYS A 57 2.58 1.82 -10.60
CA LYS A 57 3.55 0.79 -10.22
C LYS A 57 4.15 1.11 -8.87
N GLY A 58 4.17 0.14 -7.97
CA GLY A 58 5.07 0.16 -6.84
C GLY A 58 6.51 -0.24 -7.24
N SER A 59 7.44 -0.05 -6.34
CA SER A 59 8.88 -0.31 -6.56
C SER A 59 9.18 -1.78 -6.88
N PHE A 60 8.28 -2.69 -6.55
CA PHE A 60 8.41 -4.13 -6.77
C PHE A 60 7.71 -4.63 -8.03
N ALA A 61 7.07 -3.74 -8.79
CA ALA A 61 6.41 -4.11 -10.04
C ALA A 61 7.45 -4.28 -11.16
N SER A 62 7.53 -5.49 -11.72
CA SER A 62 8.49 -5.82 -12.79
C SER A 62 7.92 -5.62 -14.20
N ARG A 63 6.63 -5.30 -14.32
CA ARG A 63 5.98 -5.23 -15.63
C ARG A 63 6.50 -4.03 -16.43
N VAL A 64 7.20 -4.31 -17.52
CA VAL A 64 7.49 -3.32 -18.58
C VAL A 64 6.22 -3.22 -19.42
N VAL A 65 5.59 -2.03 -19.41
CA VAL A 65 4.42 -1.78 -20.23
C VAL A 65 4.90 -1.12 -21.52
N GLU A 66 5.09 -1.92 -22.56
CA GLU A 66 5.52 -1.42 -23.88
C GLU A 66 4.38 -1.33 -24.89
N ASP A 67 3.10 -1.60 -24.54
CA ASP A 67 2.07 -1.60 -25.59
C ASP A 67 0.79 -0.86 -25.20
N PRO A 68 0.43 0.19 -26.00
CA PRO A 68 -0.82 0.92 -25.86
C PRO A 68 -2.04 0.17 -26.42
N LEU A 69 -1.84 -0.89 -27.18
CA LEU A 69 -2.92 -1.66 -27.82
C LEU A 69 -3.11 -3.01 -27.13
N ILE A 70 -4.35 -3.51 -27.12
CA ILE A 70 -4.62 -4.88 -26.63
C ILE A 70 -3.77 -5.83 -27.46
N PRO A 71 -2.88 -6.65 -26.86
CA PRO A 71 -2.15 -7.66 -27.60
C PRO A 71 -3.12 -8.56 -28.34
N GLU A 72 -2.76 -9.02 -29.54
CA GLU A 72 -3.51 -10.07 -30.23
C GLU A 72 -3.51 -11.34 -29.38
N GLY A 73 -4.52 -11.49 -28.55
CA GLY A 73 -4.65 -12.52 -27.53
C GLY A 73 -5.18 -11.86 -26.27
N ALA A 74 -6.52 -11.72 -26.20
CA ALA A 74 -7.20 -11.08 -25.09
C ALA A 74 -6.59 -11.50 -23.74
N HIS A 75 -6.39 -10.53 -22.87
CA HIS A 75 -5.98 -10.81 -21.48
C HIS A 75 -6.87 -11.95 -20.94
N PRO A 76 -6.30 -13.05 -20.41
CA PRO A 76 -7.07 -14.27 -20.10
C PRO A 76 -8.27 -14.01 -19.18
N SER A 77 -8.21 -12.93 -18.37
CA SER A 77 -9.30 -12.54 -17.48
C SER A 77 -10.51 -11.95 -18.22
N ILE A 78 -10.37 -11.39 -19.42
CA ILE A 78 -11.49 -10.67 -20.10
C ILE A 78 -12.62 -11.64 -20.43
N GLU A 79 -12.29 -12.79 -21.03
CA GLU A 79 -13.30 -13.80 -21.40
C GLU A 79 -14.00 -14.36 -20.14
N GLN A 80 -13.25 -14.55 -19.06
CA GLN A 80 -13.80 -15.07 -17.81
C GLN A 80 -14.69 -14.03 -17.12
N LEU A 81 -14.30 -12.74 -17.10
CA LEU A 81 -15.11 -11.65 -16.55
C LEU A 81 -16.43 -11.50 -17.32
N ASP A 82 -16.37 -11.55 -18.67
CA ASP A 82 -17.56 -11.47 -19.53
C ASP A 82 -18.49 -12.68 -19.33
N LEU A 83 -17.93 -13.87 -19.16
CA LEU A 83 -18.71 -15.08 -18.89
C LEU A 83 -19.42 -14.99 -17.54
N ARG A 84 -18.73 -14.56 -16.48
CA ARG A 84 -19.33 -14.36 -15.14
C ARG A 84 -20.47 -13.35 -15.20
N LEU A 85 -20.25 -12.21 -15.86
CA LEU A 85 -21.28 -11.18 -16.03
C LEU A 85 -22.53 -11.74 -16.74
N LYS A 86 -22.35 -12.53 -17.80
CA LYS A 86 -23.47 -13.19 -18.52
C LYS A 86 -24.24 -14.19 -17.68
N HIS A 87 -23.59 -14.79 -16.69
CA HIS A 87 -24.25 -15.69 -15.74
C HIS A 87 -24.87 -14.98 -14.55
N GLY A 88 -24.82 -13.63 -14.50
CA GLY A 88 -25.31 -12.84 -13.37
C GLY A 88 -24.43 -12.92 -12.12
N GLU A 89 -23.18 -13.38 -12.28
CA GLU A 89 -22.20 -13.42 -11.22
C GLU A 89 -21.37 -12.12 -11.17
N GLU A 90 -20.80 -11.83 -10.01
CA GLU A 90 -19.84 -10.71 -9.89
C GLU A 90 -18.62 -10.95 -10.81
N PRO A 91 -18.27 -10.00 -11.69
CA PRO A 91 -17.15 -10.13 -12.61
C PRO A 91 -15.82 -9.88 -11.90
N ILE A 92 -15.47 -10.78 -10.98
CA ILE A 92 -14.24 -10.72 -10.16
C ILE A 92 -13.48 -12.04 -10.29
N ILE A 93 -12.17 -11.95 -10.52
CA ILE A 93 -11.28 -13.11 -10.64
C ILE A 93 -10.07 -12.86 -9.75
N VAL A 94 -9.75 -13.82 -8.88
CA VAL A 94 -8.49 -13.83 -8.11
C VAL A 94 -7.64 -14.98 -8.63
N SER A 95 -6.39 -14.70 -8.92
CA SER A 95 -5.43 -15.67 -9.46
C SER A 95 -4.04 -15.48 -8.87
N PHE A 96 -3.19 -16.47 -9.09
CA PHE A 96 -1.76 -16.42 -8.77
C PHE A 96 -0.96 -16.60 -10.05
N SER A 97 0.09 -15.82 -10.21
CA SER A 97 0.96 -15.87 -11.40
C SER A 97 2.42 -15.73 -11.02
N VAL A 98 3.30 -16.09 -11.96
CA VAL A 98 4.74 -15.83 -11.88
C VAL A 98 5.07 -14.84 -12.97
N GLY A 99 5.70 -13.73 -12.61
CA GLY A 99 6.14 -12.71 -13.55
C GLY A 99 7.36 -13.15 -14.39
N PRO A 100 7.72 -12.37 -15.42
CA PRO A 100 8.90 -12.66 -16.25
C PRO A 100 10.22 -12.68 -15.47
N ASP A 101 10.27 -11.98 -14.35
CA ASP A 101 11.41 -11.92 -13.42
C ASP A 101 11.42 -13.05 -12.37
N GLY A 102 10.50 -14.03 -12.49
CA GLY A 102 10.35 -15.14 -11.56
C GLY A 102 9.62 -14.80 -10.27
N ARG A 103 9.24 -13.55 -10.02
CA ARG A 103 8.48 -13.16 -8.84
C ARG A 103 7.04 -13.64 -8.87
N LYS A 104 6.51 -13.96 -7.71
CA LYS A 104 5.14 -14.45 -7.53
C LYS A 104 4.20 -13.30 -7.25
N TYR A 105 3.04 -13.33 -7.89
CA TYR A 105 2.00 -12.31 -7.74
C TYR A 105 0.66 -12.95 -7.40
N LYS A 106 -0.06 -12.30 -6.50
CA LYS A 106 -1.50 -12.48 -6.32
C LYS A 106 -2.19 -11.37 -7.10
N SER A 107 -3.05 -11.74 -8.04
CA SER A 107 -3.74 -10.81 -8.93
C SER A 107 -5.24 -10.87 -8.70
N CYS A 108 -5.89 -9.70 -8.68
CA CYS A 108 -7.33 -9.57 -8.69
C CYS A 108 -7.73 -8.75 -9.91
N SER A 109 -8.55 -9.34 -10.80
CA SER A 109 -9.15 -8.66 -11.94
C SER A 109 -10.62 -8.42 -11.65
N ILE A 110 -11.07 -7.17 -11.75
CA ILE A 110 -12.43 -6.72 -11.46
C ILE A 110 -12.99 -6.07 -12.71
N GLY A 111 -14.11 -6.57 -13.24
CA GLY A 111 -14.79 -6.00 -14.38
C GLY A 111 -15.43 -4.66 -14.05
N ILE A 112 -15.21 -3.66 -14.91
CA ILE A 112 -15.93 -2.39 -14.85
C ILE A 112 -17.14 -2.52 -15.78
N VAL A 113 -18.34 -2.47 -15.18
CA VAL A 113 -19.59 -2.72 -15.86
C VAL A 113 -20.44 -1.46 -15.89
N ASN A 114 -20.97 -1.12 -17.06
CA ASN A 114 -21.98 -0.10 -17.23
C ASN A 114 -23.10 -0.65 -18.14
N GLU A 115 -24.37 -0.51 -17.73
CA GLU A 115 -25.53 -1.00 -18.48
C GLU A 115 -25.38 -2.46 -18.98
N GLN A 116 -24.96 -3.37 -18.10
CA GLN A 116 -24.68 -4.78 -18.38
C GLN A 116 -23.58 -5.01 -19.43
N ARG A 117 -22.78 -4.00 -19.76
CA ARG A 117 -21.63 -4.11 -20.67
C ARG A 117 -20.33 -4.06 -19.87
N LEU A 118 -19.42 -4.97 -20.16
CA LEU A 118 -18.07 -4.95 -19.59
C LEU A 118 -17.22 -3.94 -20.37
N ILE A 119 -17.09 -2.71 -19.85
CA ILE A 119 -16.44 -1.57 -20.53
C ILE A 119 -14.94 -1.47 -20.25
N GLY A 120 -14.47 -2.16 -19.23
CA GLY A 120 -13.07 -2.15 -18.81
C GLY A 120 -12.83 -3.12 -17.68
N MET A 121 -11.63 -3.10 -17.11
CA MET A 121 -11.29 -3.83 -15.89
C MET A 121 -10.23 -3.11 -15.06
N ILE A 122 -10.27 -3.37 -13.76
CA ILE A 122 -9.18 -3.03 -12.83
C ILE A 122 -8.38 -4.29 -12.57
N CYS A 123 -7.05 -4.19 -12.62
CA CYS A 123 -6.15 -5.23 -12.14
C CYS A 123 -5.40 -4.71 -10.92
N ILE A 124 -5.45 -5.48 -9.83
CA ILE A 124 -4.68 -5.26 -8.61
C ILE A 124 -3.69 -6.41 -8.50
N ASN A 125 -2.41 -6.13 -8.62
CA ASN A 125 -1.35 -7.13 -8.52
C ASN A 125 -0.53 -6.85 -7.25
N TYR A 126 -0.40 -7.85 -6.41
CA TYR A 126 0.42 -7.81 -5.20
C TYR A 126 1.62 -8.74 -5.36
N CYS A 127 2.82 -8.20 -5.21
CA CYS A 127 4.04 -9.00 -5.25
C CYS A 127 4.21 -9.76 -3.92
N LEU A 128 4.23 -11.10 -3.99
CA LEU A 128 4.35 -11.96 -2.81
C LEU A 128 5.80 -12.11 -2.31
N ASP A 129 6.77 -11.74 -3.13
CA ASP A 129 8.20 -11.84 -2.81
C ASP A 129 8.77 -10.53 -2.22
N VAL A 130 7.88 -9.58 -1.85
CA VAL A 130 8.27 -8.36 -1.13
C VAL A 130 8.65 -8.72 0.31
N PRO A 131 9.79 -8.23 0.83
CA PRO A 131 10.13 -8.41 2.24
C PRO A 131 9.01 -7.92 3.15
N PHE A 132 8.67 -8.70 4.16
CA PHE A 132 7.58 -8.36 5.09
C PHE A 132 7.77 -7.00 5.78
N SER A 133 9.05 -6.63 6.06
CA SER A 133 9.41 -5.32 6.58
C SER A 133 8.95 -4.16 5.69
N ASP A 134 9.01 -4.33 4.36
CA ASP A 134 8.63 -3.30 3.41
C ASP A 134 7.11 -3.19 3.27
N VAL A 135 6.41 -4.33 3.39
CA VAL A 135 4.94 -4.35 3.49
C VAL A 135 4.48 -3.61 4.74
N ILE A 136 5.05 -3.92 5.90
CA ILE A 136 4.71 -3.25 7.15
C ILE A 136 5.03 -1.75 7.07
N ARG A 137 6.15 -1.39 6.46
CA ARG A 137 6.55 0.02 6.30
C ARG A 137 5.51 0.82 5.51
N SER A 138 4.90 0.23 4.47
CA SER A 138 3.87 0.92 3.68
C SER A 138 2.60 1.24 4.47
N PHE A 139 2.34 0.51 5.56
CA PHE A 139 1.19 0.77 6.45
C PHE A 139 1.55 1.63 7.66
N THR A 140 2.83 1.74 8.02
CA THR A 140 3.26 2.43 9.25
C THR A 140 3.92 3.77 9.00
N LEU A 141 4.50 3.97 7.83
CA LEU A 141 5.17 5.21 7.43
C LEU A 141 4.53 5.70 6.12
N PRO A 142 3.98 6.91 6.08
CA PRO A 142 3.55 7.50 4.82
C PRO A 142 4.77 7.63 3.90
N ASN A 143 4.70 7.03 2.72
CA ASN A 143 5.77 7.06 1.71
C ASN A 143 6.05 8.49 1.16
N HIS A 144 5.28 9.50 1.57
CA HIS A 144 5.32 10.87 1.04
C HIS A 144 5.24 11.94 2.13
N LEU A 145 5.78 11.69 3.34
CA LEU A 145 5.88 12.76 4.34
C LEU A 145 6.85 13.90 3.94
N ASP A 146 7.59 13.75 2.85
CA ASP A 146 8.44 14.82 2.31
C ASP A 146 7.65 15.85 1.49
N ASP A 147 6.37 15.63 1.17
CA ASP A 147 5.49 16.62 0.58
C ASP A 147 4.69 17.37 1.66
N PRO A 148 5.07 18.62 1.99
CA PRO A 148 4.36 19.42 2.99
C PRO A 148 2.88 19.68 2.64
N ALA A 149 2.50 19.53 1.36
CA ALA A 149 1.13 19.73 0.88
C ALA A 149 0.24 18.50 1.12
N LEU A 150 0.84 17.29 1.22
CA LEU A 150 0.15 16.03 1.54
C LEU A 150 0.26 15.66 3.03
N ALA A 151 1.01 16.41 3.82
CA ALA A 151 0.87 16.37 5.26
C ALA A 151 -0.57 16.84 5.58
N LEU A 152 -1.53 15.93 5.40
CA LEU A 152 -2.84 16.07 6.02
C LEU A 152 -2.53 16.49 7.45
N GLN A 153 -2.91 17.70 7.80
CA GLN A 153 -3.06 18.08 9.19
C GLN A 153 -4.14 17.14 9.73
N VAL A 154 -3.73 15.93 10.07
CA VAL A 154 -4.54 15.11 10.95
C VAL A 154 -4.65 15.97 12.18
N PRO A 155 -5.86 16.49 12.49
CA PRO A 155 -6.02 17.23 13.72
C PRO A 155 -5.46 16.30 14.81
N ASP A 156 -4.54 16.79 15.61
CA ASP A 156 -4.05 16.04 16.76
C ASP A 156 -5.26 15.93 17.74
N ASN A 157 -6.14 14.97 17.45
CA ASN A 157 -7.31 14.67 18.26
C ASN A 157 -6.92 13.92 19.53
N GLY A 158 -5.66 14.00 19.97
CA GLY A 158 -5.16 13.31 21.15
C GLY A 158 -5.00 11.80 21.00
N HIS A 159 -5.53 11.19 19.95
CA HIS A 159 -5.45 9.74 19.76
C HIS A 159 -4.01 9.26 19.44
N TYR A 160 -3.26 10.07 18.68
CA TYR A 160 -1.89 9.74 18.32
C TYR A 160 -0.95 9.85 19.53
N THR A 161 -1.11 10.92 20.31
CA THR A 161 -0.39 11.14 21.57
C THR A 161 -0.77 10.06 22.59
N ALA A 162 -2.05 9.66 22.65
CA ALA A 162 -2.51 8.59 23.54
C ALA A 162 -1.88 7.23 23.18
N ALA A 163 -1.78 6.87 21.89
CA ALA A 163 -1.14 5.64 21.43
C ALA A 163 0.37 5.64 21.74
N LEU A 164 1.05 6.77 21.54
CA LEU A 164 2.46 6.95 21.91
C LEU A 164 2.66 6.79 23.43
N VAL A 165 1.86 7.47 24.23
CA VAL A 165 1.91 7.37 25.71
C VAL A 165 1.68 5.92 26.15
N GLN A 166 0.70 5.22 25.55
CA GLN A 166 0.45 3.81 25.86
C GLN A 166 1.64 2.92 25.51
N THR A 167 2.29 3.13 24.38
CA THR A 167 3.47 2.37 23.94
C THR A 167 4.65 2.62 24.89
N ILE A 168 4.94 3.89 25.19
CA ILE A 168 6.02 4.27 26.10
C ILE A 168 5.79 3.69 27.51
N THR A 169 4.55 3.76 28.00
CA THR A 169 4.16 3.21 29.29
C THR A 169 4.36 1.70 29.35
N LYS A 170 3.94 0.96 28.32
CA LYS A 170 4.15 -0.50 28.24
C LYS A 170 5.63 -0.87 28.30
N VAL A 171 6.48 -0.18 27.53
CA VAL A 171 7.93 -0.43 27.55
C VAL A 171 8.53 -0.09 28.91
N ARG A 172 8.14 1.06 29.49
CA ARG A 172 8.57 1.45 30.83
C ARG A 172 8.21 0.38 31.86
N ASP A 173 6.96 -0.04 31.90
CA ASP A 173 6.45 -0.97 32.92
C ASP A 173 7.11 -2.36 32.75
N SER A 174 7.33 -2.81 31.52
CA SER A 174 8.07 -4.04 31.23
C SER A 174 9.51 -3.99 31.75
N VAL A 175 10.23 -2.88 31.55
CA VAL A 175 11.62 -2.74 32.04
C VAL A 175 11.66 -2.52 33.54
N MET A 176 10.69 -1.80 34.08
CA MET A 176 10.64 -1.53 35.53
C MET A 176 10.34 -2.79 36.36
N SER A 177 9.56 -3.71 35.84
CA SER A 177 9.25 -5.00 36.46
C SER A 177 10.34 -6.07 36.26
N ASP A 178 11.28 -5.85 35.35
CA ASP A 178 12.36 -6.79 35.05
C ASP A 178 13.43 -6.73 36.16
N SER A 179 13.58 -7.82 36.94
CA SER A 179 14.53 -7.95 38.02
C SER A 179 15.98 -8.10 37.55
N ASP A 180 16.18 -8.55 36.32
CA ASP A 180 17.51 -8.82 35.77
C ASP A 180 18.21 -7.53 35.31
N ILE A 181 17.45 -6.43 35.23
CA ILE A 181 17.98 -5.11 34.85
C ILE A 181 18.26 -4.29 36.11
N PRO A 182 19.54 -4.01 36.45
CA PRO A 182 19.87 -3.17 37.59
C PRO A 182 19.24 -1.78 37.50
N SER A 183 18.74 -1.24 38.60
CA SER A 183 17.98 0.02 38.66
C SER A 183 18.69 1.20 37.99
N LYS A 184 20.02 1.26 38.05
CA LYS A 184 20.82 2.32 37.41
C LYS A 184 20.80 2.27 35.90
N PHE A 185 20.46 1.13 35.28
CA PHE A 185 20.40 0.95 33.83
C PHE A 185 18.98 0.97 33.26
N LYS A 186 17.95 0.92 34.09
CA LYS A 186 16.55 0.85 33.62
C LYS A 186 16.17 1.99 32.67
N ARG A 187 16.60 3.22 32.97
CA ARG A 187 16.32 4.38 32.08
C ARG A 187 16.99 4.24 30.69
N LYS A 188 18.27 3.83 30.67
CA LYS A 188 18.99 3.56 29.41
C LYS A 188 18.29 2.47 28.61
N GLU A 189 17.87 1.40 29.28
CA GLU A 189 17.19 0.26 28.65
C GLU A 189 15.82 0.62 28.09
N ILE A 190 15.03 1.45 28.77
CA ILE A 190 13.76 1.97 28.24
C ILE A 190 14.01 2.74 26.94
N VAL A 191 14.96 3.68 26.94
CA VAL A 191 15.28 4.48 25.75
C VAL A 191 15.80 3.59 24.62
N ARG A 192 16.63 2.57 24.92
CA ARG A 192 17.10 1.59 23.94
C ARG A 192 15.95 0.86 23.26
N ARG A 193 15.03 0.25 24.03
CA ARG A 193 13.89 -0.49 23.49
C ARG A 193 12.96 0.39 22.67
N LEU A 194 12.75 1.66 23.09
CA LEU A 194 11.97 2.62 22.31
C LEU A 194 12.67 3.03 21.02
N ASN A 195 14.00 3.16 21.03
CA ASN A 195 14.79 3.45 19.83
C ASN A 195 14.76 2.27 18.85
N ASP A 196 14.96 1.05 19.32
CA ASP A 196 14.94 -0.19 18.53
C ASP A 196 13.57 -0.42 17.88
N SER A 197 12.49 -0.03 18.57
CA SER A 197 11.11 -0.09 18.03
C SER A 197 10.79 1.05 17.07
N GLY A 198 11.71 1.99 16.84
CA GLY A 198 11.51 3.11 15.90
C GLY A 198 10.60 4.22 16.43
N VAL A 199 10.23 4.23 17.69
CA VAL A 199 9.36 5.25 18.31
C VAL A 199 9.89 6.66 18.09
N PHE A 200 11.20 6.88 18.18
CA PHE A 200 11.78 8.21 18.01
C PHE A 200 11.81 8.75 16.57
N LYS A 201 11.42 7.93 15.58
CA LYS A 201 11.20 8.38 14.20
C LYS A 201 9.84 9.08 14.05
N VAL A 202 8.98 8.98 15.03
CA VAL A 202 7.65 9.61 15.03
C VAL A 202 7.76 11.06 15.48
N LYS A 203 7.06 11.97 14.79
CA LYS A 203 7.03 13.39 15.12
C LYS A 203 6.57 13.59 16.58
N ASN A 204 7.24 14.46 17.31
CA ASN A 204 6.99 14.79 18.71
C ASN A 204 7.21 13.62 19.72
N ALA A 205 7.61 12.42 19.27
CA ALA A 205 7.79 11.26 20.18
C ALA A 205 8.81 11.51 21.29
N ILE A 206 9.87 12.26 21.02
CA ILE A 206 10.89 12.60 22.02
C ILE A 206 10.30 13.45 23.14
N GLN A 207 9.47 14.44 22.80
CA GLN A 207 8.79 15.27 23.79
C GLN A 207 7.80 14.44 24.61
N VAL A 208 6.95 13.65 23.96
CA VAL A 208 5.98 12.77 24.64
C VAL A 208 6.69 11.75 25.55
N CYS A 209 7.83 11.23 25.11
CA CYS A 209 8.65 10.30 25.90
C CYS A 209 9.24 11.00 27.14
N ALA A 210 9.78 12.21 26.97
CA ALA A 210 10.31 13.01 28.08
C ALA A 210 9.24 13.27 29.15
N ASP A 211 8.06 13.69 28.73
CA ASP A 211 6.92 13.98 29.59
C ASP A 211 6.41 12.71 30.30
N THR A 212 6.28 11.60 29.55
CA THR A 212 5.76 10.32 30.08
C THR A 212 6.74 9.67 31.07
N LEU A 213 8.04 9.78 30.82
CA LEU A 213 9.08 9.18 31.69
C LEU A 213 9.56 10.12 32.78
N GLY A 214 9.17 11.39 32.79
CA GLY A 214 9.62 12.39 33.72
C GLY A 214 11.13 12.68 33.64
N ILE A 215 11.69 12.71 32.44
CA ILE A 215 13.10 13.00 32.16
C ILE A 215 13.22 14.12 31.12
N THR A 216 14.39 14.73 31.00
CA THR A 216 14.59 15.80 30.03
C THR A 216 14.85 15.25 28.63
N ILE A 217 14.49 16.04 27.62
CA ILE A 217 14.80 15.73 26.21
C ILE A 217 16.31 15.50 26.03
N ALA A 218 17.15 16.33 26.68
CA ALA A 218 18.60 16.19 26.67
C ALA A 218 19.07 14.82 27.18
N THR A 219 18.39 14.27 28.19
CA THR A 219 18.67 12.93 28.72
C THR A 219 18.36 11.84 27.70
N ILE A 220 17.26 11.98 26.95
CA ILE A 220 16.91 11.02 25.89
C ILE A 220 17.96 11.04 24.79
N TYR A 221 18.32 12.23 24.28
CA TYR A 221 19.36 12.36 23.25
C TYR A 221 20.74 11.84 23.73
N MET A 222 21.09 12.06 24.98
CA MET A 222 22.31 11.49 25.57
C MET A 222 22.30 9.96 25.52
N HIS A 223 21.17 9.33 25.86
CA HIS A 223 21.06 7.88 25.82
C HIS A 223 21.10 7.36 24.38
N ILE A 224 20.39 7.99 23.42
CA ILE A 224 20.39 7.60 22.00
C ILE A 224 21.82 7.66 21.44
N ARG A 225 22.54 8.78 21.64
CA ARG A 225 23.92 8.93 21.17
C ARG A 225 24.88 7.89 21.74
N ASN A 226 24.68 7.51 23.02
CA ASN A 226 25.50 6.49 23.64
C ASN A 226 25.22 5.08 23.08
N LEU A 227 24.01 4.82 22.51
CA LEU A 227 23.70 3.56 21.84
C LEU A 227 24.34 3.44 20.43
N GLU A 228 24.54 4.57 19.77
CA GLU A 228 25.21 4.62 18.46
C GLU A 228 26.73 4.46 18.56
N SER A 229 27.29 4.53 19.78
CA SER A 229 28.73 4.46 20.07
C SER A 229 29.15 3.08 20.59
N GLU A 230 28.23 2.18 20.88
CA GLU A 230 28.42 0.79 21.29
C GLU A 230 28.29 -0.16 20.09
#